data_7eb36058d2131e7932af42c67cf11e69
#
_entry.id   7eb36058d2131e7932af42c67cf11e69
#
_cell.length_a   1.000
_cell.length_b   1.000
_cell.length_c   1.000
_cell.angle_alpha   90.00
_cell.angle_beta   90.00
_cell.angle_gamma   90.00
#
_symmetry.space_group_name_H-M   'P 1'
#
loop_
_entity.id
_entity.type
_entity.pdbx_description
1 polymer ?
#
loop_
_entity_poly.entity_id
_entity_poly.type
_entity_poly.pdbx_seq_one_letter_code
_entity_poly.pdbx_strand_id
1 'polypeptide(L)'
;LGKLVVNDVDVPWYDPNERNVVADVSVSEPRIFPAPGDKKVILVDLGCKDHIVRSLVRRGINVLKVPWNYDWTEEEADGVFLSNGPGDPKKCRETIEILRRGFTRDIPIFGICLGHQMMALAAGADTYKLKFGHRGQNQPCIEVGSKRCYITSQNHGYAVDESSLPADWRPWF
;
A
#
# COMPACT_ATOMS: atom_id res chain seq x y z
N LEU A 1 -4.83 23.31 4.15
CA LEU A 1 -5.47 22.80 5.37
C LEU A 1 -6.64 23.70 5.74
N GLY A 2 -7.72 23.09 6.20
CA GLY A 2 -8.89 23.78 6.71
C GLY A 2 -9.49 22.99 7.87
N LYS A 3 -10.25 23.64 8.72
CA LYS A 3 -11.04 22.98 9.75
C LYS A 3 -12.50 23.40 9.65
N LEU A 4 -13.39 22.49 9.94
CA LEU A 4 -14.81 22.74 10.04
C LEU A 4 -15.14 22.91 11.53
N VAL A 5 -15.66 24.09 11.89
CA VAL A 5 -16.09 24.40 13.27
C VAL A 5 -17.60 24.26 13.31
N VAL A 6 -18.13 23.52 14.28
CA VAL A 6 -19.56 23.33 14.49
C VAL A 6 -19.91 23.83 15.89
N ASN A 7 -20.92 24.66 16.01
CA ASN A 7 -21.38 25.26 17.28
C ASN A 7 -20.26 25.97 18.06
N ASP A 8 -19.39 26.70 17.37
CA ASP A 8 -18.28 27.49 17.95
C ASP A 8 -17.29 26.65 18.78
N VAL A 9 -17.34 25.32 18.69
CA VAL A 9 -16.36 24.43 19.32
C VAL A 9 -15.11 24.41 18.46
N ASP A 10 -14.02 24.97 18.97
CA ASP A 10 -12.73 24.92 18.30
C ASP A 10 -12.14 23.50 18.38
N VAL A 11 -11.61 23.02 17.25
CA VAL A 11 -10.94 21.73 17.15
C VAL A 11 -9.46 21.94 16.87
N PRO A 12 -8.57 21.14 17.45
CA PRO A 12 -7.13 21.26 17.17
C PRO A 12 -6.85 21.02 15.67
N TRP A 13 -5.84 21.69 15.16
CA TRP A 13 -5.34 21.41 13.82
C TRP A 13 -4.82 19.97 13.75
N TYR A 14 -5.21 19.27 12.71
CA TYR A 14 -4.78 17.91 12.45
C TYR A 14 -4.26 17.80 11.01
N ASP A 15 -2.99 17.44 10.86
CA ASP A 15 -2.41 17.09 9.57
C ASP A 15 -2.04 15.60 9.56
N PRO A 16 -2.77 14.76 8.80
CA PRO A 16 -2.49 13.34 8.71
C PRO A 16 -1.15 13.01 8.05
N ASN A 17 -0.47 14.01 7.44
CA ASN A 17 0.83 13.80 6.82
C ASN A 17 2.01 13.95 7.82
N GLU A 18 1.76 14.47 9.02
CA GLU A 18 2.81 14.66 10.03
C GLU A 18 3.12 13.42 10.85
N ARG A 19 2.22 12.43 10.84
CA ARG A 19 2.34 11.20 11.63
C ARG A 19 2.08 9.93 10.81
N ASN A 20 2.41 8.78 11.38
CA ASN A 20 2.09 7.49 10.81
C ASN A 20 0.62 7.13 11.08
N VAL A 21 -0.26 7.46 10.12
CA VAL A 21 -1.70 7.15 10.20
C VAL A 21 -1.98 5.66 10.00
N VAL A 22 -1.06 4.92 9.36
CA VAL A 22 -1.19 3.48 9.15
C VAL A 22 -1.22 2.73 10.48
N ALA A 23 -0.42 3.16 11.45
CA ALA A 23 -0.40 2.56 12.78
C ALA A 23 -1.75 2.64 13.52
N ASP A 24 -2.57 3.66 13.21
CA ASP A 24 -3.89 3.82 13.84
C ASP A 24 -4.96 2.89 13.25
N VAL A 25 -4.78 2.42 12.01
CA VAL A 25 -5.81 1.70 11.25
C VAL A 25 -5.44 0.25 10.93
N SER A 26 -4.19 -0.12 11.13
CA SER A 26 -3.70 -1.48 10.98
C SER A 26 -4.24 -2.40 12.09
N VAL A 27 -4.35 -3.70 11.79
CA VAL A 27 -4.62 -4.67 12.86
C VAL A 27 -3.47 -4.68 13.88
N SER A 28 -3.79 -4.99 15.14
CA SER A 28 -2.81 -5.06 16.22
C SER A 28 -2.10 -6.41 16.32
N GLU A 29 -2.69 -7.46 15.74
CA GLU A 29 -2.20 -8.84 15.80
C GLU A 29 -2.48 -9.59 14.49
N PRO A 30 -1.70 -10.63 14.16
CA PRO A 30 -1.95 -11.47 13.00
C PRO A 30 -3.32 -12.13 13.03
N ARG A 31 -3.99 -12.20 11.86
CA ARG A 31 -5.29 -12.85 11.67
C ARG A 31 -5.27 -13.78 10.48
N ILE A 32 -5.76 -15.00 10.64
CA ILE A 32 -5.84 -16.00 9.57
C ILE A 32 -7.24 -15.99 8.96
N PHE A 33 -7.29 -15.96 7.63
CA PHE A 33 -8.51 -16.13 6.83
C PHE A 33 -8.32 -17.37 5.95
N PRO A 34 -8.87 -18.52 6.36
CA PRO A 34 -8.70 -19.77 5.63
C PRO A 34 -9.47 -19.78 4.31
N ALA A 35 -8.96 -20.52 3.34
CA ALA A 35 -9.57 -20.80 2.06
C ALA A 35 -9.34 -22.28 1.67
N PRO A 36 -10.09 -22.83 0.70
CA PRO A 36 -9.98 -24.25 0.37
C PRO A 36 -8.72 -24.64 -0.44
N GLY A 37 -7.95 -23.66 -0.94
CA GLY A 37 -6.72 -23.92 -1.68
C GLY A 37 -5.50 -24.08 -0.79
N ASP A 38 -4.38 -24.44 -1.40
CA ASP A 38 -3.10 -24.70 -0.75
C ASP A 38 -2.17 -23.46 -0.68
N LYS A 39 -2.47 -22.42 -1.49
CA LYS A 39 -1.66 -21.19 -1.52
C LYS A 39 -1.90 -20.30 -0.31
N LYS A 40 -0.82 -19.74 0.22
CA LYS A 40 -0.82 -18.80 1.36
C LYS A 40 -0.20 -17.47 0.96
N VAL A 41 -0.89 -16.38 1.24
CA VAL A 41 -0.41 -14.99 1.06
C VAL A 41 -0.35 -14.30 2.40
N ILE A 42 0.76 -13.64 2.67
CA ILE A 42 0.87 -12.68 3.79
C ILE A 42 0.34 -11.34 3.29
N LEU A 43 -0.69 -10.82 3.98
CA LEU A 43 -1.28 -9.53 3.69
C LEU A 43 -0.88 -8.53 4.78
N VAL A 44 0.02 -7.61 4.43
CA VAL A 44 0.43 -6.52 5.32
C VAL A 44 -0.67 -5.46 5.34
N ASP A 45 -1.25 -5.25 6.53
CA ASP A 45 -2.37 -4.33 6.73
C ASP A 45 -1.90 -2.89 6.90
N LEU A 46 -2.03 -2.11 5.85
CA LEU A 46 -1.76 -0.67 5.85
C LEU A 46 -3.04 0.17 6.01
N GLY A 47 -4.16 -0.44 6.36
CA GLY A 47 -5.52 0.10 6.31
C GLY A 47 -6.33 -0.57 5.21
N CYS A 48 -6.24 -1.90 5.19
CA CYS A 48 -6.77 -2.77 4.15
C CYS A 48 -8.29 -2.72 4.05
N LYS A 49 -8.80 -2.51 2.85
CA LYS A 49 -10.22 -2.73 2.59
C LYS A 49 -10.57 -4.21 2.69
N ASP A 50 -11.59 -4.57 3.45
CA ASP A 50 -12.05 -5.96 3.63
C ASP A 50 -12.31 -6.69 2.32
N HIS A 51 -12.69 -5.96 1.26
CA HIS A 51 -12.90 -6.56 -0.04
C HIS A 51 -11.64 -7.21 -0.62
N ILE A 52 -10.45 -6.73 -0.29
CA ILE A 52 -9.17 -7.33 -0.72
C ILE A 52 -9.04 -8.73 -0.12
N VAL A 53 -9.23 -8.85 1.20
CA VAL A 53 -9.19 -10.15 1.90
C VAL A 53 -10.23 -11.10 1.29
N ARG A 54 -11.49 -10.64 1.17
CA ARG A 54 -12.56 -11.45 0.58
C ARG A 54 -12.25 -11.88 -0.85
N SER A 55 -11.57 -11.03 -1.62
CA SER A 55 -11.22 -11.31 -3.01
C SER A 55 -10.15 -12.41 -3.13
N LEU A 56 -9.18 -12.42 -2.23
CA LEU A 56 -8.14 -13.46 -2.13
C LEU A 56 -8.74 -14.79 -1.68
N VAL A 57 -9.53 -14.78 -0.59
CA VAL A 57 -10.19 -15.98 -0.05
C VAL A 57 -11.13 -16.63 -1.08
N ARG A 58 -11.93 -15.84 -1.83
CA ARG A 58 -12.79 -16.34 -2.90
C ARG A 58 -12.02 -17.03 -4.03
N ARG A 59 -10.75 -16.73 -4.20
CA ARG A 59 -9.83 -17.37 -5.17
C ARG A 59 -9.11 -18.59 -4.61
N GLY A 60 -9.50 -19.02 -3.42
CA GLY A 60 -8.89 -20.18 -2.76
C GLY A 60 -7.56 -19.90 -2.09
N ILE A 61 -7.22 -18.63 -1.85
CA ILE A 61 -5.93 -18.24 -1.25
C ILE A 61 -6.12 -18.03 0.25
N ASN A 62 -5.37 -18.77 1.07
CA ASN A 62 -5.28 -18.57 2.50
C ASN A 62 -4.55 -17.26 2.78
N VAL A 63 -5.11 -16.40 3.63
CA VAL A 63 -4.53 -15.09 3.94
C VAL A 63 -4.12 -15.03 5.40
N LEU A 64 -2.83 -14.76 5.62
CA LEU A 64 -2.31 -14.33 6.91
C LEU A 64 -2.23 -12.79 6.89
N LYS A 65 -3.23 -12.12 7.46
CA LYS A 65 -3.25 -10.66 7.59
C LYS A 65 -2.44 -10.26 8.82
N VAL A 66 -1.41 -9.43 8.63
CA VAL A 66 -0.46 -9.03 9.67
C VAL A 66 -0.43 -7.52 9.87
N PRO A 67 -0.01 -7.03 11.05
CA PRO A 67 0.21 -5.61 11.29
C PRO A 67 1.19 -4.97 10.29
N TRP A 68 1.08 -3.65 10.11
CA TRP A 68 1.92 -2.87 9.20
C TRP A 68 3.43 -3.01 9.47
N ASN A 69 3.84 -3.22 10.73
CA ASN A 69 5.23 -3.35 11.18
C ASN A 69 5.63 -4.79 11.53
N TYR A 70 4.82 -5.77 11.14
CA TYR A 70 5.12 -7.18 11.36
C TYR A 70 6.28 -7.66 10.48
N ASP A 71 7.30 -8.24 11.07
CA ASP A 71 8.41 -8.85 10.33
C ASP A 71 8.00 -10.22 9.77
N TRP A 72 7.63 -10.22 8.51
CA TRP A 72 7.20 -11.41 7.78
C TRP A 72 8.34 -12.11 7.00
N THR A 73 9.58 -11.63 7.14
CA THR A 73 10.68 -12.09 6.29
C THR A 73 11.03 -13.58 6.49
N GLU A 74 10.72 -14.15 7.64
CA GLU A 74 10.93 -15.58 7.95
C GLU A 74 9.62 -16.41 7.84
N GLU A 75 8.50 -15.80 7.50
CA GLU A 75 7.22 -16.51 7.37
C GLU A 75 7.16 -17.34 6.08
N GLU A 76 6.69 -18.56 6.15
CA GLU A 76 6.40 -19.36 4.96
C GLU A 76 5.15 -18.84 4.24
N ALA A 77 5.31 -18.45 2.97
CA ALA A 77 4.23 -18.00 2.11
C ALA A 77 4.57 -18.11 0.63
N ASP A 78 3.55 -18.19 -0.21
CA ASP A 78 3.66 -18.18 -1.67
C ASP A 78 3.73 -16.77 -2.26
N GLY A 79 3.51 -15.75 -1.44
CA GLY A 79 3.60 -14.34 -1.84
C GLY A 79 3.25 -13.37 -0.74
N VAL A 80 3.58 -12.10 -0.95
CA VAL A 80 3.28 -11.00 -0.03
C VAL A 80 2.43 -9.96 -0.73
N PHE A 81 1.43 -9.46 -0.03
CA PHE A 81 0.50 -8.46 -0.51
C PHE A 81 0.47 -7.27 0.44
N LEU A 82 0.86 -6.09 -0.04
CA LEU A 82 0.73 -4.85 0.71
C LEU A 82 -0.58 -4.15 0.32
N SER A 83 -1.41 -3.89 1.29
CA SER A 83 -2.71 -3.28 1.05
C SER A 83 -2.60 -1.79 0.68
N ASN A 84 -3.72 -1.22 0.28
CA ASN A 84 -3.91 0.22 0.31
C ASN A 84 -3.87 0.76 1.74
N GLY A 85 -3.70 2.08 1.88
CA GLY A 85 -3.74 2.73 3.19
C GLY A 85 -3.71 4.25 3.10
N PRO A 86 -3.89 4.94 4.24
CA PRO A 86 -3.85 6.39 4.35
C PRO A 86 -2.45 6.95 4.61
N GLY A 87 -2.30 8.26 4.44
CA GLY A 87 -1.13 9.02 4.90
C GLY A 87 0.04 9.06 3.93
N ASP A 88 1.17 9.50 4.45
CA ASP A 88 2.45 9.60 3.74
C ASP A 88 3.21 8.27 3.85
N PRO A 89 3.56 7.61 2.72
CA PRO A 89 4.31 6.36 2.75
C PRO A 89 5.64 6.46 3.48
N LYS A 90 6.31 7.61 3.48
CA LYS A 90 7.59 7.84 4.16
C LYS A 90 7.50 7.76 5.70
N LYS A 91 6.29 7.80 6.26
CA LYS A 91 6.07 7.66 7.71
C LYS A 91 6.08 6.21 8.19
N CYS A 92 5.99 5.25 7.29
CA CYS A 92 5.97 3.82 7.61
C CYS A 92 7.37 3.19 7.46
N ARG A 93 8.34 3.72 8.17
CA ARG A 93 9.76 3.33 8.04
C ARG A 93 9.99 1.85 8.29
N GLU A 94 9.34 1.28 9.30
CA GLU A 94 9.47 -0.13 9.67
C GLU A 94 9.01 -1.04 8.51
N THR A 95 7.87 -0.75 7.89
CA THR A 95 7.40 -1.51 6.72
C THR A 95 8.40 -1.44 5.57
N ILE A 96 8.96 -0.26 5.31
CA ILE A 96 9.95 -0.05 4.24
C ILE A 96 11.22 -0.88 4.51
N GLU A 97 11.72 -0.90 5.75
CA GLU A 97 12.90 -1.69 6.11
C GLU A 97 12.64 -3.21 6.04
N ILE A 98 11.45 -3.66 6.44
CA ILE A 98 11.04 -5.06 6.31
C ILE A 98 10.98 -5.44 4.82
N LEU A 99 10.40 -4.59 3.97
CA LEU A 99 10.35 -4.79 2.52
C LEU A 99 11.75 -4.90 1.88
N ARG A 100 12.69 -4.04 2.26
CA ARG A 100 14.08 -4.12 1.76
C ARG A 100 14.71 -5.48 2.02
N ARG A 101 14.50 -6.02 3.21
CA ARG A 101 14.97 -7.39 3.54
C ARG A 101 14.16 -8.43 2.77
N GLY A 102 12.85 -8.24 2.65
CA GLY A 102 11.94 -9.14 1.95
C GLY A 102 12.22 -9.28 0.46
N PHE A 103 12.80 -8.27 -0.20
CA PHE A 103 13.18 -8.35 -1.63
C PHE A 103 14.25 -9.38 -1.94
N THR A 104 14.98 -9.89 -0.93
CA THR A 104 15.93 -10.98 -1.12
C THR A 104 15.26 -12.35 -1.23
N ARG A 105 13.96 -12.45 -0.93
CA ARG A 105 13.20 -13.69 -1.04
C ARG A 105 12.72 -13.92 -2.47
N ASP A 106 12.77 -15.18 -2.91
CA ASP A 106 12.22 -15.58 -4.21
C ASP A 106 10.72 -15.86 -4.13
N ILE A 107 9.96 -14.83 -3.76
CA ILE A 107 8.47 -14.87 -3.75
C ILE A 107 7.91 -13.58 -4.34
N PRO A 108 6.76 -13.64 -5.05
CA PRO A 108 6.12 -12.45 -5.59
C PRO A 108 5.64 -11.51 -4.49
N ILE A 109 5.89 -10.22 -4.68
CA ILE A 109 5.39 -9.15 -3.81
C ILE A 109 4.51 -8.22 -4.65
N PHE A 110 3.32 -7.91 -4.17
CA PHE A 110 2.36 -7.04 -4.84
C PHE A 110 1.86 -5.95 -3.90
N GLY A 111 1.73 -4.73 -4.38
CA GLY A 111 1.26 -3.58 -3.61
C GLY A 111 0.14 -2.80 -4.28
N ILE A 112 -0.87 -2.40 -3.51
CA ILE A 112 -1.93 -1.49 -3.97
C ILE A 112 -1.72 -0.10 -3.36
N CYS A 113 -1.73 0.94 -4.18
CA CYS A 113 -1.70 2.34 -3.78
C CYS A 113 -0.54 2.62 -2.81
N LEU A 114 -0.81 2.78 -1.50
CA LEU A 114 0.22 2.97 -0.48
C LEU A 114 1.24 1.82 -0.46
N GLY A 115 0.80 0.57 -0.59
CA GLY A 115 1.69 -0.59 -0.66
C GLY A 115 2.64 -0.53 -1.86
N HIS A 116 2.16 -0.12 -3.03
CA HIS A 116 3.00 0.11 -4.21
C HIS A 116 4.04 1.22 -3.97
N GLN A 117 3.63 2.33 -3.33
CA GLN A 117 4.54 3.43 -3.00
C GLN A 117 5.63 3.00 -2.00
N MET A 118 5.28 2.17 -1.01
CA MET A 118 6.27 1.61 -0.08
C MET A 118 7.24 0.65 -0.75
N MET A 119 6.79 -0.15 -1.73
CA MET A 119 7.68 -0.99 -2.53
C MET A 119 8.70 -0.14 -3.29
N ALA A 120 8.28 0.96 -3.90
CA ALA A 120 9.18 1.89 -4.59
C ALA A 120 10.21 2.50 -3.62
N LEU A 121 9.77 2.97 -2.44
CA LEU A 121 10.67 3.48 -1.40
C LEU A 121 11.66 2.41 -0.90
N ALA A 122 11.22 1.18 -0.72
CA ALA A 122 12.08 0.07 -0.32
C ALA A 122 13.12 -0.28 -1.40
N ALA A 123 12.75 -0.15 -2.68
CA ALA A 123 13.67 -0.32 -3.80
C ALA A 123 14.71 0.80 -3.91
N GLY A 124 14.51 1.94 -3.22
CA GLY A 124 15.42 3.09 -3.25
C GLY A 124 14.92 4.27 -4.08
N ALA A 125 13.71 4.18 -4.65
CA ALA A 125 13.04 5.29 -5.30
C ALA A 125 12.47 6.30 -4.28
N ASP A 126 11.92 7.39 -4.75
CA ASP A 126 11.28 8.42 -3.94
C ASP A 126 9.79 8.56 -4.26
N THR A 127 9.07 9.23 -3.38
CA THR A 127 7.66 9.60 -3.55
C THR A 127 7.47 11.07 -3.27
N TYR A 128 6.51 11.68 -3.94
CA TYR A 128 6.16 13.08 -3.74
C TYR A 128 4.66 13.27 -3.54
N LYS A 129 4.31 14.35 -2.85
CA LYS A 129 2.91 14.73 -2.63
C LYS A 129 2.38 15.47 -3.84
N LEU A 130 1.31 14.98 -4.42
CA LEU A 130 0.58 15.66 -5.48
C LEU A 130 -0.15 16.90 -4.93
N LYS A 131 -0.19 17.96 -5.70
CA LYS A 131 -0.89 19.21 -5.30
C LYS A 131 -2.37 18.98 -5.00
N PHE A 132 -3.06 18.17 -5.80
CA PHE A 132 -4.49 17.87 -5.67
C PHE A 132 -4.79 16.39 -5.45
N GLY A 133 -3.86 15.52 -5.80
CA GLY A 133 -4.06 14.07 -5.86
C GLY A 133 -4.95 13.63 -7.02
N HIS A 134 -5.04 12.32 -7.23
CA HIS A 134 -5.99 11.71 -8.15
C HIS A 134 -7.15 11.13 -7.34
N ARG A 135 -8.36 11.62 -7.59
CA ARG A 135 -9.56 11.22 -6.85
C ARG A 135 -10.73 11.11 -7.81
N GLY A 136 -10.91 9.92 -8.39
CA GLY A 136 -11.98 9.68 -9.35
C GLY A 136 -11.98 8.26 -9.87
N GLN A 137 -13.08 7.89 -10.50
CA GLN A 137 -13.27 6.57 -11.11
C GLN A 137 -12.94 6.55 -12.60
N ASN A 138 -12.45 7.64 -13.15
CA ASN A 138 -12.20 7.87 -14.57
C ASN A 138 -10.80 8.41 -14.84
N GLN A 139 -9.82 7.99 -14.06
CA GLN A 139 -8.43 8.39 -14.25
C GLN A 139 -7.78 7.53 -15.34
N PRO A 140 -7.24 8.15 -16.40
CA PRO A 140 -6.54 7.42 -17.45
C PRO A 140 -5.17 6.93 -16.94
N CYS A 141 -4.82 5.70 -17.32
CA CYS A 141 -3.53 5.09 -17.06
C CYS A 141 -3.00 4.51 -18.36
N ILE A 142 -1.83 4.97 -18.80
CA ILE A 142 -1.24 4.59 -20.08
C ILE A 142 -0.20 3.50 -19.85
N GLU A 143 -0.33 2.39 -20.56
CA GLU A 143 0.68 1.33 -20.58
C GLU A 143 1.94 1.82 -21.28
N VAL A 144 3.06 1.80 -20.55
CA VAL A 144 4.35 2.28 -21.07
C VAL A 144 4.80 1.44 -22.25
N GLY A 145 5.25 2.10 -23.32
CA GLY A 145 5.68 1.45 -24.57
C GLY A 145 4.54 0.98 -25.47
N SER A 146 3.29 1.21 -25.09
CA SER A 146 2.13 0.95 -25.95
C SER A 146 1.26 2.20 -26.09
N LYS A 147 0.25 2.14 -26.99
CA LYS A 147 -0.77 3.19 -27.10
C LYS A 147 -2.05 2.88 -26.32
N ARG A 148 -2.01 1.84 -25.46
CA ARG A 148 -3.18 1.43 -24.70
C ARG A 148 -3.37 2.32 -23.48
N CYS A 149 -4.60 2.77 -23.29
CA CYS A 149 -5.01 3.54 -22.15
C CYS A 149 -6.15 2.80 -21.44
N TYR A 150 -6.03 2.68 -20.14
CA TYR A 150 -7.03 2.06 -19.27
C TYR A 150 -7.66 3.11 -18.38
N ILE A 151 -8.98 3.07 -18.26
CA ILE A 151 -9.68 3.92 -17.29
C ILE A 151 -9.67 3.22 -15.95
N THR A 152 -9.10 3.88 -14.94
CA THR A 152 -8.90 3.33 -13.61
C THR A 152 -9.59 4.15 -12.54
N SER A 153 -9.89 3.51 -11.41
CA SER A 153 -10.31 4.18 -10.19
C SER A 153 -9.10 4.50 -9.33
N GLN A 154 -8.86 5.77 -9.05
CA GLN A 154 -7.73 6.22 -8.25
C GLN A 154 -8.19 7.07 -7.06
N ASN A 155 -7.53 6.88 -5.93
CA ASN A 155 -7.72 7.72 -4.75
C ASN A 155 -6.41 7.77 -3.96
N HIS A 156 -5.50 8.64 -4.38
CA HIS A 156 -4.21 8.83 -3.73
C HIS A 156 -3.75 10.29 -3.78
N GLY A 157 -2.95 10.68 -2.78
CA GLY A 157 -2.37 12.02 -2.67
C GLY A 157 -0.86 12.03 -2.89
N TYR A 158 -0.24 10.86 -3.01
CA TYR A 158 1.19 10.69 -3.27
C TYR A 158 1.41 9.87 -4.54
N ALA A 159 2.52 10.10 -5.22
CA ALA A 159 2.95 9.34 -6.38
C ALA A 159 4.42 8.96 -6.24
N VAL A 160 4.82 7.88 -6.92
CA VAL A 160 6.24 7.51 -7.08
C VAL A 160 6.89 8.48 -8.05
N ASP A 161 8.09 8.94 -7.74
CA ASP A 161 8.91 9.71 -8.66
C ASP A 161 9.62 8.74 -9.62
N GLU A 162 9.13 8.66 -10.84
CA GLU A 162 9.67 7.80 -11.89
C GLU A 162 11.16 8.04 -12.13
N SER A 163 11.62 9.31 -12.03
CA SER A 163 13.02 9.68 -12.26
C SER A 163 13.97 9.12 -11.20
N SER A 164 13.44 8.70 -10.06
CA SER A 164 14.20 8.13 -8.93
C SER A 164 14.25 6.60 -8.94
N LEU A 165 13.59 5.93 -9.88
CA LEU A 165 13.56 4.47 -9.94
C LEU A 165 14.97 3.89 -10.18
N PRO A 166 15.38 2.85 -9.44
CA PRO A 166 16.61 2.12 -9.74
C PRO A 166 16.57 1.47 -11.13
N ALA A 167 17.72 1.22 -11.73
CA ALA A 167 17.85 0.77 -13.12
C ALA A 167 17.18 -0.60 -13.41
N ASP A 168 17.01 -1.43 -12.41
CA ASP A 168 16.33 -2.74 -12.47
C ASP A 168 14.81 -2.66 -12.27
N TRP A 169 14.29 -1.46 -11.98
CA TRP A 169 12.87 -1.16 -11.85
C TRP A 169 12.39 -0.28 -13.01
N ARG A 170 11.19 -0.54 -13.48
CA ARG A 170 10.59 0.24 -14.57
C ARG A 170 9.11 0.49 -14.33
N PRO A 171 8.58 1.64 -14.77
CA PRO A 171 7.14 1.85 -14.80
C PRO A 171 6.50 0.92 -15.84
N TRP A 172 5.32 0.43 -15.53
CA TRP A 172 4.49 -0.33 -16.47
C TRP A 172 3.27 0.48 -16.92
N PHE A 173 2.79 1.36 -16.04
CA PHE A 173 1.70 2.30 -16.28
C PHE A 173 2.05 3.69 -15.78
#